data_b02aa9f21dfbe77b820c49bb948c1a01
#
_entry.id   b02aa9f21dfbe77b820c49bb948c1a01
#
_cell.length_a   1.000
_cell.length_b   1.000
_cell.length_c   1.000
_cell.angle_alpha   90.00
_cell.angle_beta   90.00
_cell.angle_gamma   90.00
#
_symmetry.space_group_name_H-M   'P 1'
#
loop_
_entity.id
_entity.type
_entity.pdbx_description
1 polymer ?
#
loop_
_entity_poly.entity_id
_entity_poly.type
_entity_poly.pdbx_seq_one_letter_code
_entity_poly.pdbx_strand_id
1 'polypeptide(L)'
;MEEPDKAVKIEKNDMQVASAGYEYETLMRLMGVSVSKHLLDQHFTLIWANEFYYKLIGWPKKKYEERFHNRPDLYYADAPEEWKKLTQTVLKAIEDRQSGYQMVSRLRKKNGDYVWVQFSTQFADEYIDGYQVAYSVLTNIDNVVRIRKEQSVTYENLPGFVAKYRVEKTEDDFNLILLDA
;
A
#
# COMPACT_ATOMS: atom_id res chain seq x y z
N MET A 1 6.01 -44.49 30.90
CA MET A 1 7.25 -43.80 30.47
C MET A 1 6.82 -42.84 29.37
N GLU A 2 6.33 -41.66 29.79
CA GLU A 2 5.71 -40.65 28.90
C GLU A 2 6.78 -39.71 28.35
N GLU A 3 6.59 -39.35 27.09
CA GLU A 3 7.52 -38.64 26.22
C GLU A 3 7.84 -37.19 26.70
N PRO A 4 9.07 -36.93 27.15
CA PRO A 4 9.49 -35.52 27.41
C PRO A 4 9.78 -34.74 26.12
N ASP A 5 9.75 -35.35 24.94
CA ASP A 5 10.19 -34.76 23.68
C ASP A 5 9.12 -33.91 22.98
N LYS A 6 7.83 -34.12 23.27
CA LYS A 6 6.74 -33.30 22.69
C LYS A 6 6.60 -31.92 23.35
N ALA A 7 6.73 -31.83 24.67
CA ALA A 7 6.60 -30.57 25.40
C ALA A 7 7.74 -29.59 25.06
N VAL A 8 8.99 -30.09 24.99
CA VAL A 8 10.18 -29.29 24.63
C VAL A 8 10.11 -28.77 23.17
N LYS A 9 9.47 -29.54 22.26
CA LYS A 9 9.31 -29.17 20.85
C LYS A 9 8.23 -28.09 20.67
N ILE A 10 7.17 -28.12 21.49
CA ILE A 10 6.11 -27.10 21.51
C ILE A 10 6.66 -25.78 22.05
N GLU A 11 7.36 -25.79 23.20
CA GLU A 11 7.97 -24.57 23.75
C GLU A 11 9.01 -23.91 22.82
N LYS A 12 9.84 -24.70 22.12
CA LYS A 12 10.77 -24.15 21.12
C LYS A 12 10.06 -23.54 19.94
N ASN A 13 8.97 -24.13 19.47
CA ASN A 13 8.19 -23.60 18.34
C ASN A 13 7.49 -22.30 18.73
N ASP A 14 6.92 -22.24 19.95
CA ASP A 14 6.27 -21.03 20.47
C ASP A 14 7.28 -19.88 20.69
N MET A 15 8.49 -20.18 21.16
CA MET A 15 9.57 -19.19 21.27
C MET A 15 10.05 -18.69 19.91
N GLN A 16 10.16 -19.57 18.90
CA GLN A 16 10.52 -19.15 17.55
C GLN A 16 9.45 -18.29 16.89
N VAL A 17 8.18 -18.63 17.06
CA VAL A 17 7.04 -17.84 16.55
C VAL A 17 6.98 -16.46 17.24
N ALA A 18 7.17 -16.41 18.57
CA ALA A 18 7.23 -15.16 19.33
C ALA A 18 8.42 -14.27 18.91
N SER A 19 9.60 -14.88 18.68
CA SER A 19 10.79 -14.17 18.18
C SER A 19 10.58 -13.60 16.78
N ALA A 20 10.01 -14.38 15.85
CA ALA A 20 9.69 -13.92 14.51
C ALA A 20 8.69 -12.78 14.52
N GLY A 21 7.66 -12.84 15.38
CA GLY A 21 6.69 -11.76 15.56
C GLY A 21 7.33 -10.45 16.01
N TYR A 22 8.24 -10.52 17.00
CA TYR A 22 8.98 -9.35 17.50
C TYR A 22 9.93 -8.74 16.44
N GLU A 23 10.62 -9.59 15.69
CA GLU A 23 11.47 -9.14 14.58
C GLU A 23 10.66 -8.42 13.50
N TYR A 24 9.50 -8.97 13.11
CA TYR A 24 8.59 -8.33 12.15
C TYR A 24 8.09 -6.97 12.63
N GLU A 25 7.62 -6.87 13.88
CA GLU A 25 7.19 -5.59 14.45
C GLU A 25 8.33 -4.58 14.48
N THR A 26 9.53 -5.01 14.84
CA THR A 26 10.71 -4.16 14.89
C THR A 26 11.09 -3.63 13.50
N LEU A 27 11.10 -4.51 12.49
CA LEU A 27 11.38 -4.12 11.10
C LEU A 27 10.33 -3.15 10.56
N MET A 28 9.04 -3.44 10.75
CA MET A 28 7.96 -2.53 10.33
C MET A 28 8.07 -1.16 11.01
N ARG A 29 8.45 -1.12 12.30
CA ARG A 29 8.66 0.11 13.05
C ARG A 29 9.85 0.90 12.52
N LEU A 30 10.98 0.25 12.25
CA LEU A 30 12.18 0.90 11.69
C LEU A 30 11.93 1.47 10.30
N MET A 31 11.18 0.77 9.47
CA MET A 31 10.84 1.21 8.11
C MET A 31 9.76 2.30 8.08
N GLY A 32 9.00 2.48 9.16
CA GLY A 32 7.89 3.44 9.22
C GLY A 32 6.77 3.17 8.22
N VAL A 33 6.58 1.91 7.85
CA VAL A 33 5.68 1.51 6.76
C VAL A 33 4.27 1.24 7.29
N SER A 34 3.28 1.79 6.61
CA SER A 34 1.86 1.52 6.89
C SER A 34 1.48 0.15 6.34
N VAL A 35 1.01 -0.74 7.21
CA VAL A 35 0.57 -2.09 6.84
C VAL A 35 -0.82 -2.34 7.37
N SER A 36 -1.66 -2.99 6.57
CA SER A 36 -3.02 -3.36 6.94
C SER A 36 -3.39 -4.75 6.39
N LYS A 37 -4.33 -5.40 7.06
CA LYS A 37 -4.92 -6.69 6.70
C LYS A 37 -6.42 -6.52 6.54
N HIS A 38 -6.96 -6.96 5.41
CA HIS A 38 -8.37 -6.79 5.04
C HIS A 38 -8.99 -8.12 4.62
N LEU A 39 -10.31 -8.23 4.76
CA LEU A 39 -11.12 -9.21 4.05
C LEU A 39 -11.47 -8.67 2.66
N LEU A 40 -11.52 -9.54 1.66
CA LEU A 40 -12.07 -9.24 0.34
C LEU A 40 -13.59 -9.47 0.32
N ASP A 41 -14.28 -8.89 1.31
CA ASP A 41 -15.73 -8.82 1.39
C ASP A 41 -16.25 -7.55 0.68
N GLN A 42 -17.57 -7.33 0.68
CA GLN A 42 -18.19 -6.15 0.06
C GLN A 42 -17.75 -4.81 0.66
N HIS A 43 -17.17 -4.82 1.87
CA HIS A 43 -16.74 -3.63 2.61
C HIS A 43 -15.23 -3.46 2.62
N PHE A 44 -14.47 -4.45 2.17
CA PHE A 44 -13.02 -4.59 2.39
C PHE A 44 -12.64 -4.45 3.87
N THR A 45 -13.40 -5.15 4.72
CA THR A 45 -13.33 -5.04 6.18
C THR A 45 -11.89 -5.09 6.70
N LEU A 46 -11.49 -4.06 7.44
CA LEU A 46 -10.18 -3.96 8.06
C LEU A 46 -10.12 -4.89 9.28
N ILE A 47 -9.30 -5.94 9.22
CA ILE A 47 -9.09 -6.88 10.33
C ILE A 47 -8.03 -6.35 11.28
N TRP A 48 -6.95 -5.82 10.72
CA TRP A 48 -5.83 -5.32 11.47
C TRP A 48 -5.06 -4.25 10.69
N ALA A 49 -4.50 -3.29 11.41
CA ALA A 49 -3.53 -2.36 10.86
C ALA A 49 -2.52 -1.95 11.96
N ASN A 50 -1.30 -1.63 11.53
CA ASN A 50 -0.28 -1.12 12.42
C ASN A 50 -0.50 0.38 12.73
N GLU A 51 0.27 0.93 13.67
CA GLU A 51 0.16 2.34 14.07
C GLU A 51 0.43 3.32 12.92
N PHE A 52 1.29 2.96 11.96
CA PHE A 52 1.63 3.80 10.81
C PHE A 52 0.45 3.99 9.85
N TYR A 53 -0.43 3.00 9.73
CA TYR A 53 -1.68 3.13 8.97
C TYR A 53 -2.53 4.28 9.54
N TYR A 54 -2.76 4.27 10.84
CA TYR A 54 -3.58 5.29 11.51
C TYR A 54 -2.91 6.66 11.51
N LYS A 55 -1.57 6.72 11.63
CA LYS A 55 -0.79 7.97 11.48
C LYS A 55 -0.90 8.53 10.07
N LEU A 56 -0.84 7.69 9.04
CA LEU A 56 -0.94 8.09 7.63
C LEU A 56 -2.26 8.78 7.33
N ILE A 57 -3.37 8.23 7.79
CA ILE A 57 -4.72 8.79 7.59
C ILE A 57 -5.12 9.83 8.67
N GLY A 58 -4.28 10.04 9.69
CA GLY A 58 -4.51 11.01 10.76
C GLY A 58 -5.65 10.67 11.71
N TRP A 59 -6.13 9.44 11.73
CA TRP A 59 -7.17 8.96 12.63
C TRP A 59 -6.55 8.11 13.75
N PRO A 60 -6.77 8.45 15.04
CA PRO A 60 -6.47 7.52 16.13
C PRO A 60 -7.28 6.23 15.97
N LYS A 61 -6.66 5.06 16.18
CA LYS A 61 -7.27 3.74 15.98
C LYS A 61 -8.68 3.65 16.58
N LYS A 62 -8.82 3.94 17.86
CA LYS A 62 -10.11 3.88 18.57
C LYS A 62 -11.19 4.75 17.89
N LYS A 63 -10.85 5.97 17.48
CA LYS A 63 -11.80 6.87 16.79
C LYS A 63 -12.16 6.40 15.39
N TYR A 64 -11.22 5.75 14.69
CA TYR A 64 -11.48 5.13 13.40
C TYR A 64 -12.46 3.96 13.56
N GLU A 65 -12.22 3.08 14.51
CA GLU A 65 -13.09 1.93 14.84
C GLU A 65 -14.49 2.37 15.25
N GLU A 66 -14.61 3.37 16.14
CA GLU A 66 -15.90 3.92 16.59
C GLU A 66 -16.70 4.55 15.44
N ARG A 67 -16.03 5.27 14.51
CA ARG A 67 -16.70 5.99 13.43
C ARG A 67 -17.01 5.13 12.22
N PHE A 68 -16.07 4.31 11.82
CA PHE A 68 -16.13 3.56 10.56
C PHE A 68 -16.33 2.05 10.75
N HIS A 69 -16.34 1.56 12.01
CA HIS A 69 -16.58 0.14 12.32
C HIS A 69 -15.66 -0.80 11.55
N ASN A 70 -14.41 -0.38 11.31
CA ASN A 70 -13.44 -1.09 10.48
C ASN A 70 -13.90 -1.35 9.05
N ARG A 71 -14.81 -0.52 8.53
CA ARG A 71 -15.36 -0.60 7.18
C ARG A 71 -14.79 0.53 6.30
N PRO A 72 -13.88 0.21 5.38
CA PRO A 72 -13.34 1.17 4.42
C PRO A 72 -14.40 1.85 3.56
N ASP A 73 -15.48 1.18 3.17
CA ASP A 73 -16.57 1.81 2.43
C ASP A 73 -17.18 3.03 3.17
N LEU A 74 -17.28 2.97 4.50
CA LEU A 74 -17.72 4.10 5.31
C LEU A 74 -16.64 5.19 5.41
N TYR A 75 -15.37 4.79 5.46
CA TYR A 75 -14.26 5.76 5.45
C TYR A 75 -14.19 6.53 4.13
N TYR A 76 -14.49 5.88 3.01
CA TYR A 76 -14.51 6.50 1.68
C TYR A 76 -15.85 7.17 1.32
N ALA A 77 -16.84 7.22 2.23
CA ALA A 77 -18.15 7.81 1.94
C ALA A 77 -18.07 9.24 1.39
N ASP A 78 -17.10 10.04 1.88
CA ASP A 78 -16.82 11.40 1.41
C ASP A 78 -15.87 11.45 0.19
N ALA A 79 -15.48 10.32 -0.37
CA ALA A 79 -14.57 10.21 -1.52
C ALA A 79 -15.00 9.05 -2.44
N PRO A 80 -16.21 9.09 -3.01
CA PRO A 80 -16.80 7.96 -3.75
C PRO A 80 -16.02 7.56 -5.00
N GLU A 81 -15.36 8.50 -5.66
CA GLU A 81 -14.53 8.20 -6.84
C GLU A 81 -13.29 7.38 -6.46
N GLU A 82 -12.66 7.66 -5.33
CA GLU A 82 -11.51 6.88 -4.83
C GLU A 82 -11.96 5.47 -4.42
N TRP A 83 -13.14 5.34 -3.80
CA TRP A 83 -13.76 4.06 -3.49
C TRP A 83 -14.04 3.23 -4.74
N LYS A 84 -14.68 3.83 -5.73
CA LYS A 84 -14.97 3.20 -7.02
C LYS A 84 -13.70 2.70 -7.70
N LYS A 85 -12.66 3.53 -7.74
CA LYS A 85 -11.36 3.17 -8.32
C LYS A 85 -10.73 1.98 -7.59
N LEU A 86 -10.74 1.99 -6.25
CA LEU A 86 -10.23 0.87 -5.45
C LEU A 86 -10.99 -0.41 -5.75
N THR A 87 -12.33 -0.36 -5.68
CA THR A 87 -13.20 -1.52 -5.91
C THR A 87 -12.99 -2.11 -7.30
N GLN A 88 -12.95 -1.28 -8.33
CA GLN A 88 -12.71 -1.73 -9.71
C GLN A 88 -11.32 -2.38 -9.85
N THR A 89 -10.29 -1.82 -9.22
CA THR A 89 -8.93 -2.38 -9.26
C THR A 89 -8.88 -3.75 -8.60
N VAL A 90 -9.52 -3.92 -7.44
CA VAL A 90 -9.57 -5.19 -6.71
C VAL A 90 -10.34 -6.24 -7.51
N LEU A 91 -11.54 -5.90 -7.98
CA LEU A 91 -12.37 -6.83 -8.76
C LEU A 91 -11.65 -7.29 -10.01
N LYS A 92 -11.02 -6.37 -10.75
CA LYS A 92 -10.23 -6.72 -11.93
C LYS A 92 -9.07 -7.66 -11.59
N ALA A 93 -8.34 -7.41 -10.50
CA ALA A 93 -7.24 -8.28 -10.09
C ALA A 93 -7.73 -9.70 -9.75
N ILE A 94 -8.92 -9.83 -9.14
CA ILE A 94 -9.55 -11.13 -8.84
C ILE A 94 -9.98 -11.82 -10.13
N GLU A 95 -10.65 -11.12 -11.06
CA GLU A 95 -11.08 -11.65 -12.35
C GLU A 95 -9.90 -12.14 -13.19
N ASP A 96 -8.82 -11.37 -13.21
CA ASP A 96 -7.58 -11.70 -13.93
C ASP A 96 -6.71 -12.73 -13.18
N ARG A 97 -7.18 -13.28 -12.05
CA ARG A 97 -6.46 -14.24 -11.19
C ARG A 97 -5.05 -13.78 -10.79
N GLN A 98 -4.90 -12.50 -10.57
CA GLN A 98 -3.65 -11.94 -10.08
C GLN A 98 -3.46 -12.27 -8.60
N SER A 99 -2.20 -12.34 -8.15
CA SER A 99 -1.86 -12.56 -6.73
C SER A 99 -2.03 -11.32 -5.85
N GLY A 100 -2.44 -10.18 -6.45
CA GLY A 100 -2.60 -8.90 -5.77
C GLY A 100 -2.69 -7.76 -6.77
N TYR A 101 -2.54 -6.53 -6.29
CA TYR A 101 -2.57 -5.33 -7.16
C TYR A 101 -1.67 -4.22 -6.64
N GLN A 102 -1.36 -3.29 -7.53
CA GLN A 102 -0.76 -2.01 -7.19
C GLN A 102 -1.61 -0.88 -7.75
N MET A 103 -1.79 0.19 -6.96
CA MET A 103 -2.47 1.39 -7.43
C MET A 103 -2.00 2.64 -6.68
N VAL A 104 -2.16 3.78 -7.32
CA VAL A 104 -2.00 5.09 -6.69
C VAL A 104 -3.37 5.71 -6.48
N SER A 105 -3.63 6.19 -5.27
CA SER A 105 -4.87 6.84 -4.91
C SER A 105 -4.63 7.91 -3.84
N ARG A 106 -5.68 8.66 -3.48
CA ARG A 106 -5.64 9.63 -2.39
C ARG A 106 -6.44 9.11 -1.21
N LEU A 107 -5.89 9.30 -0.01
CA LEU A 107 -6.61 9.07 1.24
C LEU A 107 -6.94 10.39 1.89
N ARG A 108 -8.18 10.54 2.36
CA ARG A 108 -8.61 11.74 3.08
C ARG A 108 -8.23 11.64 4.54
N LYS A 109 -7.39 12.55 5.00
CA LYS A 109 -7.00 12.62 6.42
C LYS A 109 -8.16 13.14 7.27
N LYS A 110 -8.10 12.91 8.56
CA LYS A 110 -9.09 13.39 9.53
C LYS A 110 -9.29 14.91 9.49
N ASN A 111 -8.24 15.69 9.21
CA ASN A 111 -8.29 17.15 9.10
C ASN A 111 -8.88 17.65 7.77
N GLY A 112 -9.28 16.75 6.87
CA GLY A 112 -9.82 17.07 5.55
C GLY A 112 -8.81 17.12 4.42
N ASP A 113 -7.51 17.17 4.72
CA ASP A 113 -6.44 17.11 3.71
C ASP A 113 -6.41 15.75 3.04
N TYR A 114 -5.71 15.68 1.91
CA TYR A 114 -5.43 14.43 1.22
C TYR A 114 -3.95 14.06 1.30
N VAL A 115 -3.68 12.77 1.29
CA VAL A 115 -2.34 12.20 1.13
C VAL A 115 -2.32 11.27 -0.07
N TRP A 116 -1.34 11.44 -0.96
CA TRP A 116 -1.11 10.50 -2.04
C TRP A 116 -0.44 9.26 -1.53
N VAL A 117 -1.01 8.11 -1.86
CA VAL A 117 -0.48 6.80 -1.45
C VAL A 117 -0.36 5.86 -2.63
N GLN A 118 0.70 5.08 -2.60
CA GLN A 118 0.82 3.88 -3.41
C GLN A 118 0.39 2.69 -2.57
N PHE A 119 -0.60 1.95 -3.04
CA PHE A 119 -0.99 0.65 -2.52
C PHE A 119 -0.15 -0.43 -3.19
N SER A 120 0.38 -1.35 -2.40
CA SER A 120 0.94 -2.61 -2.83
C SER A 120 0.25 -3.70 -2.04
N THR A 121 -0.66 -4.43 -2.66
CA THR A 121 -1.53 -5.41 -2.01
C THR A 121 -1.26 -6.81 -2.54
N GLN A 122 -1.17 -7.77 -1.63
CA GLN A 122 -1.02 -9.19 -1.90
C GLN A 122 -2.24 -9.93 -1.36
N PHE A 123 -2.85 -10.78 -2.18
CA PHE A 123 -3.88 -11.72 -1.77
C PHE A 123 -3.21 -12.93 -1.12
N ALA A 124 -3.60 -13.26 0.11
CA ALA A 124 -3.07 -14.40 0.83
C ALA A 124 -3.88 -15.67 0.52
N ASP A 125 -3.24 -16.82 0.66
CA ASP A 125 -3.94 -18.10 0.70
C ASP A 125 -4.47 -18.36 2.13
N GLU A 126 -5.26 -17.40 2.60
CA GLU A 126 -5.90 -17.38 3.92
C GLU A 126 -7.33 -16.92 3.77
N TYR A 127 -8.26 -17.62 4.44
CA TYR A 127 -9.69 -17.30 4.40
C TYR A 127 -10.24 -17.15 5.81
N ILE A 128 -11.07 -16.14 6.03
CA ILE A 128 -11.79 -15.91 7.28
C ILE A 128 -13.26 -15.72 6.92
N ASP A 129 -14.15 -16.50 7.51
CA ASP A 129 -15.60 -16.49 7.26
C ASP A 129 -15.95 -16.62 5.76
N GLY A 130 -15.12 -17.36 5.00
CA GLY A 130 -15.29 -17.58 3.56
C GLY A 130 -14.75 -16.48 2.66
N TYR A 131 -14.21 -15.39 3.21
CA TYR A 131 -13.59 -14.30 2.45
C TYR A 131 -12.07 -14.42 2.47
N GLN A 132 -11.46 -14.22 1.30
CA GLN A 132 -10.01 -14.21 1.17
C GLN A 132 -9.40 -13.00 1.88
N VAL A 133 -8.23 -13.20 2.44
CA VAL A 133 -7.46 -12.15 3.14
C VAL A 133 -6.51 -11.46 2.18
N ALA A 134 -6.38 -10.14 2.33
CA ALA A 134 -5.41 -9.32 1.62
C ALA A 134 -4.53 -8.53 2.60
N TYR A 135 -3.24 -8.49 2.33
CA TYR A 135 -2.27 -7.64 3.02
C TYR A 135 -1.89 -6.46 2.14
N SER A 136 -1.97 -5.26 2.69
CA SER A 136 -1.67 -4.03 1.97
C SER A 136 -0.56 -3.25 2.65
N VAL A 137 0.42 -2.83 1.87
CA VAL A 137 1.41 -1.81 2.24
C VAL A 137 1.00 -0.50 1.59
N LEU A 138 0.90 0.56 2.38
CA LEU A 138 0.58 1.90 1.92
C LEU A 138 1.80 2.81 2.09
N THR A 139 2.33 3.29 0.98
CA THR A 139 3.48 4.20 0.97
C THR A 139 3.02 5.61 0.67
N ASN A 140 3.36 6.57 1.53
CA ASN A 140 3.14 7.99 1.25
C ASN A 140 4.07 8.44 0.11
N ILE A 141 3.48 8.96 -0.96
CA ILE A 141 4.18 9.44 -2.15
C ILE A 141 3.97 10.93 -2.43
N ASP A 142 3.50 11.71 -1.44
CA ASP A 142 3.28 13.16 -1.60
C ASP A 142 4.51 13.88 -2.14
N ASN A 143 5.70 13.55 -1.63
CA ASN A 143 6.94 14.17 -2.09
C ASN A 143 7.24 13.84 -3.55
N VAL A 144 6.98 12.59 -3.99
CA VAL A 144 7.18 12.17 -5.38
C VAL A 144 6.23 12.90 -6.31
N VAL A 145 4.95 12.99 -5.92
CA VAL A 145 3.92 13.70 -6.70
C VAL A 145 4.25 15.20 -6.78
N ARG A 146 4.66 15.80 -5.66
CA ARG A 146 5.05 17.22 -5.62
C ARG A 146 6.24 17.51 -6.52
N ILE A 147 7.30 16.72 -6.45
CA ILE A 147 8.50 16.90 -7.29
C ILE A 147 8.15 16.77 -8.77
N ARG A 148 7.34 15.78 -9.15
CA ARG A 148 6.89 15.63 -10.55
C ARG A 148 6.09 16.84 -11.01
N LYS A 149 5.20 17.37 -10.17
CA LYS A 149 4.40 18.55 -10.50
C LYS A 149 5.29 19.79 -10.64
N GLU A 150 6.26 20.00 -9.74
CA GLU A 150 7.22 21.09 -9.80
C GLU A 150 8.07 21.00 -11.09
N GLN A 151 8.50 19.81 -11.47
CA GLN A 151 9.23 19.58 -12.73
C GLN A 151 8.36 19.91 -13.94
N SER A 152 7.11 19.42 -13.99
CA SER A 152 6.17 19.72 -15.10
C SER A 152 5.95 21.22 -15.25
N VAL A 153 5.67 21.93 -14.15
CA VAL A 153 5.49 23.40 -14.17
C VAL A 153 6.76 24.11 -14.65
N THR A 154 7.94 23.61 -14.30
CA THR A 154 9.22 24.18 -14.75
C THR A 154 9.38 24.02 -16.25
N TYR A 155 9.08 22.84 -16.80
CA TYR A 155 9.14 22.59 -18.25
C TYR A 155 8.11 23.43 -19.01
N GLU A 156 6.90 23.56 -18.53
CA GLU A 156 5.84 24.36 -19.17
C GLU A 156 6.14 25.87 -19.16
N ASN A 157 6.93 26.36 -18.21
CA ASN A 157 7.27 27.78 -18.08
C ASN A 157 8.68 28.15 -18.54
N LEU A 158 9.44 27.21 -19.10
CA LEU A 158 10.73 27.54 -19.70
C LEU A 158 10.52 28.33 -20.99
N PRO A 159 11.17 29.49 -21.14
CA PRO A 159 11.13 30.24 -22.41
C PRO A 159 11.95 29.46 -23.43
N GLY A 160 11.28 28.69 -24.25
CA GLY A 160 11.93 27.92 -25.30
C GLY A 160 11.36 26.52 -25.50
N PHE A 161 12.11 25.75 -26.21
CA PHE A 161 11.77 24.41 -26.61
C PHE A 161 12.62 23.43 -25.78
N VAL A 162 11.98 22.43 -25.20
CA VAL A 162 12.63 21.36 -24.44
C VAL A 162 12.42 20.04 -25.18
N ALA A 163 13.51 19.40 -25.58
CA ALA A 163 13.45 18.12 -26.26
C ALA A 163 14.20 17.04 -25.48
N LYS A 164 13.64 15.85 -25.44
CA LYS A 164 14.22 14.68 -24.79
C LYS A 164 14.78 13.74 -25.84
N TYR A 165 16.06 13.45 -25.72
CA TYR A 165 16.76 12.54 -26.64
C TYR A 165 17.25 11.29 -25.91
N ARG A 166 17.27 10.17 -26.63
CA ARG A 166 18.08 9.00 -26.30
C ARG A 166 19.40 9.11 -27.03
N VAL A 167 20.51 8.91 -26.35
CA VAL A 167 21.83 8.82 -26.93
C VAL A 167 22.14 7.34 -27.13
N GLU A 168 22.32 6.93 -28.37
CA GLU A 168 22.78 5.59 -28.73
C GLU A 168 24.22 5.68 -29.24
N LYS A 169 25.15 5.03 -28.52
CA LYS A 169 26.56 5.01 -28.89
C LYS A 169 26.79 3.94 -29.97
N THR A 170 27.42 4.35 -31.06
CA THR A 170 27.95 3.45 -32.11
C THR A 170 29.46 3.28 -31.92
N GLU A 171 30.12 2.45 -32.70
CA GLU A 171 31.57 2.20 -32.59
C GLU A 171 32.42 3.45 -32.77
N ASP A 172 32.01 4.35 -33.69
CA ASP A 172 32.78 5.55 -34.04
C ASP A 172 32.05 6.86 -33.78
N ASP A 173 30.75 6.84 -33.35
CA ASP A 173 29.93 8.03 -33.24
C ASP A 173 28.77 7.80 -32.25
N PHE A 174 27.81 8.74 -32.19
CA PHE A 174 26.57 8.59 -31.42
C PHE A 174 25.36 9.10 -32.22
N ASN A 175 24.22 8.47 -32.02
CA ASN A 175 22.94 8.90 -32.59
C ASN A 175 22.07 9.54 -31.48
N LEU A 176 21.43 10.66 -31.81
CA LEU A 176 20.43 11.32 -30.97
C LEU A 176 19.04 10.99 -31.52
N ILE A 177 18.28 10.22 -30.76
CA ILE A 177 16.89 9.86 -31.08
C ILE A 177 15.97 10.73 -30.29
N LEU A 178 15.19 11.59 -30.94
CA LEU A 178 14.16 12.41 -30.29
C LEU A 178 13.09 11.50 -29.71
N LEU A 179 12.83 11.64 -28.41
CA LEU A 179 11.82 10.87 -27.69
C LEU A 179 10.56 11.69 -27.43
N ASP A 180 10.74 13.02 -27.23
CA ASP A 180 9.66 13.96 -26.92
C ASP A 180 10.14 15.39 -27.17
N ALA A 181 9.22 16.29 -27.58
CA ALA A 181 9.51 17.69 -27.87
C ALA A 181 8.39 18.60 -27.40
#